data_eb8b1c9448d97ed6d451a54f93d19897
#
_entry.id   eb8b1c9448d97ed6d451a54f93d19897
#
_cell.length_a   1.000
_cell.length_b   1.000
_cell.length_c   1.000
_cell.angle_alpha   90.00
_cell.angle_beta   90.00
_cell.angle_gamma   90.00
#
_symmetry.space_group_name_H-M   'P 1'
#
loop_
_entity.id
_entity.type
_entity.pdbx_description
1 polymer ?
#
loop_
_entity_poly.entity_id
_entity_poly.type
_entity_poly.pdbx_seq_one_letter_code
_entity_poly.pdbx_strand_id
1 'polypeptide(L)'
;MEIRVMTEKDYASVYQLWVSCAGMGLNNLDDSEEGIARFLKRNPETCLVALEGESFIGAILVGTDGRRAYIYHTAVHPDFRRKGVGKALVEQALSAVKKLGIHKVSLVVFERNELGNRFWQGLGFSVRNDLLYRDQGLTETIRQDT
;
A
#
# COMPACT_ATOMS: atom_id res chain seq x y z
N MET A 1 2.63 16.87 -9.68
CA MET A 1 2.07 15.65 -9.06
C MET A 1 1.05 16.04 -8.02
N GLU A 2 -0.09 15.37 -8.04
CA GLU A 2 -1.14 15.56 -7.05
C GLU A 2 -1.27 14.26 -6.23
N ILE A 3 -1.40 14.39 -4.91
CA ILE A 3 -1.71 13.25 -4.04
C ILE A 3 -3.04 13.54 -3.35
N ARG A 4 -3.96 12.60 -3.43
CA ARG A 4 -5.27 12.72 -2.79
C ARG A 4 -5.74 11.39 -2.24
N VAL A 5 -6.79 11.41 -1.45
CA VAL A 5 -7.43 10.19 -0.94
C VAL A 5 -7.98 9.36 -2.09
N MET A 6 -7.77 8.05 -2.01
CA MET A 6 -8.32 7.10 -2.95
C MET A 6 -9.81 6.89 -2.68
N THR A 7 -10.59 6.82 -3.75
CA THR A 7 -12.02 6.50 -3.68
C THR A 7 -12.33 5.22 -4.45
N GLU A 8 -13.53 4.69 -4.28
CA GLU A 8 -13.97 3.50 -5.02
C GLU A 8 -13.89 3.68 -6.54
N LYS A 9 -14.08 4.91 -7.01
CA LYS A 9 -14.03 5.23 -8.44
C LYS A 9 -12.65 5.05 -9.03
N ASP A 10 -11.62 5.04 -8.19
CA ASP A 10 -10.24 4.90 -8.63
C ASP A 10 -9.82 3.45 -8.83
N TYR A 11 -10.66 2.49 -8.42
CA TYR A 11 -10.26 1.09 -8.38
C TYR A 11 -9.66 0.57 -9.68
N ALA A 12 -10.35 0.79 -10.81
CA ALA A 12 -9.89 0.26 -12.09
C ALA A 12 -8.49 0.78 -12.46
N SER A 13 -8.25 2.07 -12.25
CA SER A 13 -6.96 2.69 -12.55
C SER A 13 -5.87 2.23 -11.59
N VAL A 14 -6.20 2.09 -10.32
CA VAL A 14 -5.25 1.59 -9.32
C VAL A 14 -4.92 0.12 -9.57
N TYR A 15 -5.91 -0.69 -9.95
CA TYR A 15 -5.66 -2.10 -10.30
C TYR A 15 -4.69 -2.21 -11.48
N GLN A 16 -4.87 -1.38 -12.51
CA GLN A 16 -3.94 -1.35 -13.64
C GLN A 16 -2.53 -0.94 -13.20
N LEU A 17 -2.44 0.00 -12.28
CA LEU A 17 -1.16 0.38 -11.69
C LEU A 17 -0.49 -0.80 -10.99
N TRP A 18 -1.25 -1.53 -10.16
CA TRP A 18 -0.70 -2.71 -9.47
C TRP A 18 -0.20 -3.77 -10.45
N VAL A 19 -0.96 -4.02 -11.52
CA VAL A 19 -0.58 -5.01 -12.53
C VAL A 19 0.69 -4.59 -13.27
N SER A 20 0.95 -3.28 -13.38
CA SER A 20 2.18 -2.78 -14.00
C SER A 20 3.41 -2.97 -13.12
N CYS A 21 3.22 -3.30 -11.84
CA CYS A 21 4.30 -3.53 -10.89
C CYS A 21 4.46 -5.03 -10.64
N ALA A 22 5.69 -5.52 -10.67
CA ALA A 22 5.94 -6.94 -10.45
C ALA A 22 5.72 -7.30 -8.98
N GLY A 23 5.13 -8.47 -8.75
CA GLY A 23 5.10 -9.09 -7.43
C GLY A 23 4.28 -8.37 -6.37
N MET A 24 3.14 -7.79 -6.73
CA MET A 24 2.27 -7.11 -5.76
C MET A 24 1.60 -8.08 -4.78
N GLY A 25 1.41 -9.33 -5.17
CA GLY A 25 0.75 -10.30 -4.31
C GLY A 25 -0.77 -10.14 -4.28
N LEU A 26 -1.37 -9.86 -5.43
CA LEU A 26 -2.82 -9.64 -5.55
C LEU A 26 -3.58 -10.95 -5.43
N ASN A 27 -4.70 -10.95 -4.73
CA ASN A 27 -5.59 -12.10 -4.67
C ASN A 27 -7.02 -11.73 -5.09
N ASN A 28 -7.82 -12.75 -5.36
CA ASN A 28 -9.14 -12.58 -5.96
C ASN A 28 -10.21 -12.07 -4.99
N LEU A 29 -9.93 -12.04 -3.70
CA LEU A 29 -10.92 -11.59 -2.69
C LEU A 29 -10.57 -10.21 -2.16
N ASP A 30 -9.39 -10.06 -1.54
CA ASP A 30 -9.01 -8.79 -0.92
C ASP A 30 -8.82 -7.69 -1.96
N ASP A 31 -8.30 -8.04 -3.13
CA ASP A 31 -7.97 -7.08 -4.19
C ASP A 31 -9.02 -6.98 -5.27
N SER A 32 -10.19 -7.58 -5.05
CA SER A 32 -11.35 -7.38 -5.92
C SER A 32 -11.91 -5.96 -5.71
N GLU A 33 -12.74 -5.52 -6.65
CA GLU A 33 -13.42 -4.23 -6.52
C GLU A 33 -14.21 -4.15 -5.21
N GLU A 34 -14.91 -5.23 -4.87
CA GLU A 34 -15.69 -5.32 -3.65
C GLU A 34 -14.80 -5.31 -2.40
N GLY A 35 -13.69 -6.05 -2.43
CA GLY A 35 -12.76 -6.11 -1.31
C GLY A 35 -12.10 -4.77 -1.03
N ILE A 36 -11.70 -4.07 -2.08
CA ILE A 36 -11.08 -2.75 -1.94
C ILE A 36 -12.12 -1.71 -1.50
N ALA A 37 -13.34 -1.77 -2.02
CA ALA A 37 -14.41 -0.85 -1.58
C ALA A 37 -14.63 -0.97 -0.08
N ARG A 38 -14.68 -2.20 0.44
CA ARG A 38 -14.84 -2.46 1.87
C ARG A 38 -13.67 -1.92 2.67
N PHE A 39 -12.44 -2.10 2.16
CA PHE A 39 -11.23 -1.61 2.81
C PHE A 39 -11.22 -0.08 2.89
N LEU A 40 -11.56 0.59 1.80
CA LEU A 40 -11.61 2.06 1.74
C LEU A 40 -12.70 2.62 2.66
N LYS A 41 -13.83 1.94 2.76
CA LYS A 41 -14.91 2.36 3.65
C LYS A 41 -14.47 2.33 5.11
N ARG A 42 -13.68 1.32 5.49
CA ARG A 42 -13.15 1.21 6.84
C ARG A 42 -11.99 2.19 7.07
N ASN A 43 -11.24 2.52 6.05
CA ASN A 43 -10.04 3.36 6.13
C ASN A 43 -10.12 4.53 5.15
N PRO A 44 -11.06 5.47 5.35
CA PRO A 44 -11.36 6.50 4.36
C PRO A 44 -10.31 7.59 4.22
N GLU A 45 -9.34 7.67 5.12
CA GLU A 45 -8.40 8.79 5.16
C GLU A 45 -6.96 8.39 4.90
N THR A 46 -6.66 7.08 4.89
CA THR A 46 -5.27 6.61 4.91
C THR A 46 -4.85 5.87 3.64
N CYS A 47 -5.70 5.81 2.65
CA CYS A 47 -5.38 5.22 1.34
C CYS A 47 -5.31 6.35 0.33
N LEU A 48 -4.15 6.45 -0.35
CA LEU A 48 -3.85 7.61 -1.20
C LEU A 48 -3.47 7.19 -2.61
N VAL A 49 -3.73 8.06 -3.56
CA VAL A 49 -3.26 7.93 -4.94
C VAL A 49 -2.45 9.15 -5.33
N ALA A 50 -1.49 8.95 -6.20
CA ALA A 50 -0.68 10.00 -6.79
C ALA A 50 -0.97 10.06 -8.29
N LEU A 51 -1.21 11.26 -8.80
CA LEU A 51 -1.53 11.49 -10.19
C LEU A 51 -0.58 12.52 -10.82
N GLU A 52 -0.26 12.29 -12.08
CA GLU A 52 0.39 13.26 -12.93
C GLU A 52 -0.60 13.54 -14.05
N GLY A 53 -1.27 14.71 -13.99
CA GLY A 53 -2.43 14.95 -14.84
C GLY A 53 -3.53 13.93 -14.52
N GLU A 54 -3.96 13.16 -15.51
CA GLU A 54 -4.97 12.11 -15.33
C GLU A 54 -4.35 10.72 -15.11
N SER A 55 -3.03 10.62 -15.15
CA SER A 55 -2.34 9.34 -15.03
C SER A 55 -2.12 8.97 -13.57
N PHE A 56 -2.53 7.76 -13.18
CA PHE A 56 -2.27 7.24 -11.85
C PHE A 56 -0.84 6.71 -11.83
N ILE A 57 0.04 7.38 -11.10
CA ILE A 57 1.46 7.04 -11.05
C ILE A 57 1.89 6.38 -9.76
N GLY A 58 1.04 6.40 -8.73
CA GLY A 58 1.34 5.73 -7.48
C GLY A 58 0.10 5.56 -6.62
N ALA A 59 0.18 4.62 -5.67
CA ALA A 59 -0.89 4.38 -4.72
C ALA A 59 -0.34 3.70 -3.47
N ILE A 60 -0.99 3.94 -2.34
CA ILE A 60 -0.67 3.29 -1.07
C ILE A 60 -1.96 2.97 -0.32
N LEU A 61 -2.04 1.76 0.21
CA LEU A 61 -3.15 1.34 1.08
C LEU A 61 -2.63 1.21 2.51
N VAL A 62 -3.24 1.92 3.44
CA VAL A 62 -2.93 1.78 4.85
C VAL A 62 -4.22 1.54 5.61
N GLY A 63 -4.23 0.48 6.41
CA GLY A 63 -5.36 0.14 7.25
C GLY A 63 -5.03 0.27 8.72
N THR A 64 -6.04 0.54 9.54
CA THR A 64 -5.88 0.57 10.98
C THR A 64 -7.05 -0.09 11.67
N ASP A 65 -6.75 -0.73 12.80
CA ASP A 65 -7.75 -1.29 13.71
C ASP A 65 -8.06 -0.33 14.86
N GLY A 66 -7.54 0.89 14.82
CA GLY A 66 -7.66 1.88 15.88
C GLY A 66 -6.52 1.81 16.89
N ARG A 67 -5.67 0.80 16.81
CA ARG A 67 -4.53 0.63 17.73
C ARG A 67 -3.20 0.74 17.00
N ARG A 68 -3.07 0.05 15.88
CA ARG A 68 -1.88 0.07 15.01
C ARG A 68 -2.32 0.32 13.58
N ALA A 69 -1.39 0.61 12.72
CA ALA A 69 -1.64 0.69 11.29
C ALA A 69 -0.74 -0.30 10.55
N TYR A 70 -1.17 -0.71 9.38
CA TYR A 70 -0.45 -1.65 8.54
C TYR A 70 -0.47 -1.16 7.10
N ILE A 71 0.71 -1.10 6.48
CA ILE A 71 0.83 -0.70 5.08
C ILE A 71 0.74 -1.94 4.21
N TYR A 72 -0.19 -1.90 3.26
CA TYR A 72 -0.39 -2.96 2.28
C TYR A 72 0.27 -2.58 0.95
N HIS A 73 -0.46 -2.65 -0.14
CA HIS A 73 0.08 -2.38 -1.47
C HIS A 73 0.59 -0.95 -1.58
N THR A 74 1.88 -0.82 -1.88
CA THR A 74 2.52 0.47 -2.16
C THR A 74 3.16 0.32 -3.52
N ALA A 75 2.68 1.08 -4.49
CA ALA A 75 3.10 0.94 -5.87
C ALA A 75 3.44 2.29 -6.48
N VAL A 76 4.50 2.32 -7.29
CA VAL A 76 4.86 3.45 -8.14
C VAL A 76 5.04 2.91 -9.54
N HIS A 77 4.37 3.54 -10.51
CA HIS A 77 4.47 3.15 -11.90
C HIS A 77 5.94 3.12 -12.33
N PRO A 78 6.38 2.07 -13.05
CA PRO A 78 7.80 1.93 -13.41
C PRO A 78 8.42 3.16 -14.07
N ASP A 79 7.66 3.88 -14.90
CA ASP A 79 8.15 5.06 -15.60
C ASP A 79 8.30 6.29 -14.70
N PHE A 80 7.80 6.22 -13.46
CA PHE A 80 7.80 7.35 -12.54
C PHE A 80 8.62 7.07 -11.28
N ARG A 81 9.41 6.01 -11.29
CA ARG A 81 10.30 5.68 -10.15
C ARG A 81 11.47 6.63 -10.07
N ARG A 82 12.08 6.71 -8.87
CA ARG A 82 13.21 7.58 -8.56
C ARG A 82 12.91 9.07 -8.69
N LYS A 83 11.63 9.43 -8.57
CA LYS A 83 11.18 10.82 -8.63
C LYS A 83 10.53 11.27 -7.33
N GLY A 84 10.65 10.46 -6.27
CA GLY A 84 10.11 10.80 -4.96
C GLY A 84 8.63 10.53 -4.77
N VAL A 85 7.97 9.85 -5.72
CA VAL A 85 6.54 9.56 -5.63
C VAL A 85 6.22 8.66 -4.43
N GLY A 86 6.97 7.56 -4.29
CA GLY A 86 6.77 6.62 -3.18
C GLY A 86 7.00 7.27 -1.82
N LYS A 87 8.06 8.04 -1.69
CA LYS A 87 8.37 8.76 -0.45
C LYS A 87 7.26 9.73 -0.10
N ALA A 88 6.76 10.50 -1.06
CA ALA A 88 5.68 11.46 -0.83
C ALA A 88 4.39 10.76 -0.40
N LEU A 89 4.04 9.63 -1.03
CA LEU A 89 2.87 8.84 -0.65
C LEU A 89 2.99 8.36 0.80
N VAL A 90 4.14 7.78 1.15
CA VAL A 90 4.36 7.26 2.50
C VAL A 90 4.29 8.38 3.53
N GLU A 91 4.96 9.50 3.29
CA GLU A 91 4.96 10.63 4.22
C GLU A 91 3.56 11.15 4.47
N GLN A 92 2.75 11.31 3.42
CA GLN A 92 1.38 11.79 3.59
C GLN A 92 0.49 10.76 4.26
N ALA A 93 0.65 9.48 3.93
CA ALA A 93 -0.11 8.42 4.60
C ALA A 93 0.23 8.36 6.09
N LEU A 94 1.51 8.45 6.46
CA LEU A 94 1.92 8.44 7.86
C LEU A 94 1.39 9.65 8.61
N SER A 95 1.34 10.81 7.95
CA SER A 95 0.75 12.01 8.55
C SER A 95 -0.73 11.79 8.85
N ALA A 96 -1.48 11.19 7.92
CA ALA A 96 -2.89 10.87 8.11
C ALA A 96 -3.10 9.87 9.25
N VAL A 97 -2.26 8.84 9.32
CA VAL A 97 -2.30 7.84 10.39
C VAL A 97 -2.04 8.49 11.75
N LYS A 98 -1.04 9.37 11.82
CA LYS A 98 -0.69 10.05 13.07
C LYS A 98 -1.85 10.92 13.57
N LYS A 99 -2.56 11.57 12.66
CA LYS A 99 -3.73 12.40 13.03
C LYS A 99 -4.85 11.56 13.64
N LEU A 100 -4.91 10.27 13.36
CA LEU A 100 -5.87 9.36 13.98
C LEU A 100 -5.47 8.90 15.37
N GLY A 101 -4.29 9.34 15.86
CA GLY A 101 -3.80 8.94 17.17
C GLY A 101 -3.07 7.61 17.18
N ILE A 102 -2.71 7.09 16.03
CA ILE A 102 -1.98 5.83 15.90
C ILE A 102 -0.48 6.10 16.07
N HIS A 103 0.20 5.25 16.84
CA HIS A 103 1.60 5.47 17.22
C HIS A 103 2.59 4.55 16.52
N LYS A 104 2.14 3.54 15.82
CA LYS A 104 3.03 2.58 15.20
C LYS A 104 2.44 2.01 13.93
N VAL A 105 3.28 1.92 12.90
CA VAL A 105 2.91 1.40 11.58
C VAL A 105 3.85 0.28 11.23
N SER A 106 3.32 -0.81 10.69
CA SER A 106 4.09 -1.98 10.32
C SER A 106 3.82 -2.36 8.87
N LEU A 107 4.73 -3.13 8.29
CA LEU A 107 4.56 -3.71 6.96
C LEU A 107 5.42 -4.96 6.84
N VAL A 108 5.15 -5.76 5.81
CA VAL A 108 6.02 -6.89 5.45
C VAL A 108 6.47 -6.72 4.02
N VAL A 109 7.69 -7.16 3.74
CA VAL A 109 8.30 -7.13 2.40
C VAL A 109 8.92 -8.49 2.19
N PHE A 110 8.79 -9.05 1.00
CA PHE A 110 9.52 -10.28 0.67
C PHE A 110 11.00 -10.06 0.92
N GLU A 111 11.64 -11.01 1.61
CA GLU A 111 13.07 -10.91 1.90
C GLU A 111 13.90 -10.70 0.64
N ARG A 112 13.52 -11.35 -0.46
CA ARG A 112 14.22 -11.26 -1.75
C ARG A 112 14.03 -9.93 -2.49
N ASN A 113 13.10 -9.09 -2.04
CA ASN A 113 12.84 -7.79 -2.65
C ASN A 113 13.85 -6.76 -2.15
N GLU A 114 15.04 -6.75 -2.73
CA GLU A 114 16.13 -5.88 -2.28
C GLU A 114 15.82 -4.40 -2.43
N LEU A 115 15.20 -4.01 -3.55
CA LEU A 115 14.85 -2.61 -3.79
C LEU A 115 13.80 -2.12 -2.81
N GLY A 116 12.77 -2.94 -2.57
CA GLY A 116 11.73 -2.63 -1.60
C GLY A 116 12.30 -2.50 -0.20
N ASN A 117 13.16 -3.44 0.20
CA ASN A 117 13.77 -3.40 1.52
C ASN A 117 14.64 -2.17 1.72
N ARG A 118 15.42 -1.77 0.71
CA ARG A 118 16.21 -0.53 0.78
C ARG A 118 15.31 0.71 0.87
N PHE A 119 14.21 0.72 0.13
CA PHE A 119 13.25 1.83 0.16
C PHE A 119 12.70 2.04 1.58
N TRP A 120 12.18 0.97 2.18
CA TRP A 120 11.58 1.04 3.51
C TRP A 120 12.62 1.35 4.59
N GLN A 121 13.81 0.74 4.51
CA GLN A 121 14.89 1.03 5.44
C GLN A 121 15.26 2.52 5.37
N GLY A 122 15.32 3.07 4.17
CA GLY A 122 15.64 4.49 3.97
C GLY A 122 14.60 5.45 4.56
N LEU A 123 13.36 4.98 4.71
CA LEU A 123 12.29 5.77 5.32
C LEU A 123 12.15 5.52 6.83
N GLY A 124 13.04 4.73 7.43
CA GLY A 124 13.05 4.50 8.86
C GLY A 124 12.26 3.29 9.33
N PHE A 125 11.86 2.41 8.42
CA PHE A 125 11.19 1.15 8.78
C PHE A 125 12.23 0.09 9.06
N SER A 126 12.49 -0.17 10.32
CA SER A 126 13.56 -1.08 10.77
C SER A 126 13.06 -2.52 10.82
N VAL A 127 13.94 -3.44 10.45
CA VAL A 127 13.66 -4.88 10.56
C VAL A 127 13.60 -5.27 12.04
N ARG A 128 12.62 -6.11 12.39
CA ARG A 128 12.49 -6.68 13.72
C ARG A 128 13.01 -8.11 13.70
N ASN A 129 14.20 -8.32 14.26
CA ASN A 129 14.82 -9.65 14.27
C ASN A 129 14.34 -10.52 15.44
N ASP A 130 13.58 -9.93 16.35
CA ASP A 130 13.04 -10.62 17.53
C ASP A 130 11.63 -11.16 17.32
N LEU A 131 11.06 -10.98 16.13
CA LEU A 131 9.70 -11.42 15.82
C LEU A 131 9.69 -12.44 14.69
N LEU A 132 8.71 -13.34 14.76
CA LEU A 132 8.38 -14.24 13.66
C LEU A 132 6.99 -13.86 13.16
N TYR A 133 6.87 -13.67 11.85
CA TYR A 133 5.58 -13.44 11.22
C TYR A 133 4.83 -14.76 11.10
N ARG A 134 3.58 -14.80 11.53
CA ARG A 134 2.73 -15.97 11.39
C ARG A 134 1.37 -15.54 10.87
N ASP A 135 0.82 -16.31 9.95
CA ASP A 135 -0.53 -16.07 9.45
C ASP A 135 -1.26 -17.40 9.28
N GLN A 136 -2.56 -17.31 9.04
CA GLN A 136 -3.40 -18.45 8.73
C GLN A 136 -4.50 -17.97 7.79
N GLY A 137 -4.64 -18.63 6.65
CA GLY A 137 -5.76 -18.37 5.74
C GLY A 137 -7.06 -18.90 6.35
N LEU A 138 -8.11 -18.08 6.34
CA LEU A 138 -9.43 -18.47 6.81
C LEU A 138 -10.33 -18.88 5.66
N THR A 139 -10.01 -18.44 4.45
CA THR A 139 -10.72 -18.72 3.22
C THR A 139 -9.70 -18.90 2.12
N GLU A 140 -9.96 -19.81 1.19
CA GLU A 140 -9.05 -20.02 0.07
C GLU A 140 -9.05 -18.81 -0.85
N THR A 141 -7.87 -18.33 -1.23
CA THR A 141 -7.70 -17.22 -2.17
C THR A 141 -6.87 -17.68 -3.37
N ILE A 142 -7.07 -16.99 -4.49
CA ILE A 142 -6.37 -17.31 -5.74
C ILE A 142 -5.48 -16.12 -6.10
N ARG A 143 -4.18 -16.38 -6.30
CA ARG A 143 -3.23 -15.34 -6.71
C ARG A 143 -3.60 -14.85 -8.11
N GLN A 144 -3.67 -13.52 -8.26
CA GLN A 144 -4.05 -12.87 -9.53
C GLN A 144 -2.84 -12.39 -10.31
N ASP A 145 -1.70 -12.29 -9.66
CA ASP A 145 -0.44 -11.91 -10.29
C ASP A 145 0.66 -12.88 -9.85
N THR A 146 1.81 -12.79 -10.44
CA THR A 146 2.95 -13.68 -10.12
C THR A 146 3.99 -13.00 -9.24
#